data_462e6d193aee8964f6023416ccb46eb0
#
_entry.id   462e6d193aee8964f6023416ccb46eb0
#
_cell.length_a   1.000
_cell.length_b   1.000
_cell.length_c   1.000
_cell.angle_alpha   90.00
_cell.angle_beta   90.00
_cell.angle_gamma   90.00
#
_symmetry.space_group_name_H-M   'P 1'
#
loop_
_entity.id
_entity.type
_entity.pdbx_description
1 polymer ?
#
loop_
_entity_poly.entity_id
_entity_poly.type
_entity_poly.pdbx_seq_one_letter_code
_entity_poly.pdbx_strand_id
1 'polypeptide(L)'
;MEKKKVLGISFGRKMSNTEVMIKEALLQCQAAGCDIQFIRADDLDIHICTGCISCVVGMTTGRGKGGCVLKDDFHIIDEALMECDALIVGSPVYEMEPTGNFKVVCDRIGPSHDITFREATYKEGLAAGKPESELPDKRSFKKRVGALITVGGAMTENWLSLALPSMYAFTMSMGIDIIDAYKYFGAMAYEHVLGNEKVMHRMEALGKHIVEGLFAETEEERTKWRGDKEGTCPVCHNDLIEISHSGTRVECPVCGFAGDLQIEDGEIHVHFPPEDIKRSRLYYAGKLEHSTEIKTRAVGPGQIPDLKERKQKYLHVGE
;
A
#
# COMPACT_ATOMS: atom_id res chain seq x y z
N MET A 1 10.18 -27.22 6.61
CA MET A 1 9.99 -25.89 5.97
C MET A 1 9.45 -24.94 7.02
N GLU A 2 9.98 -23.73 7.09
CA GLU A 2 9.44 -22.70 7.94
C GLU A 2 8.00 -22.37 7.51
N LYS A 3 7.10 -22.24 8.48
CA LYS A 3 5.70 -21.92 8.17
C LYS A 3 5.59 -20.51 7.61
N LYS A 4 4.74 -20.33 6.61
CA LYS A 4 4.42 -19.02 6.05
C LYS A 4 3.63 -18.19 7.05
N LYS A 5 3.94 -16.89 7.16
CA LYS A 5 3.28 -15.94 8.07
C LYS A 5 2.34 -15.04 7.31
N VAL A 6 1.07 -15.00 7.72
CA VAL A 6 0.06 -14.09 7.16
C VAL A 6 -0.35 -13.07 8.20
N LEU A 7 -0.17 -11.79 7.87
CA LEU A 7 -0.50 -10.67 8.72
C LEU A 7 -1.84 -10.05 8.31
N GLY A 8 -2.76 -9.90 9.25
CA GLY A 8 -3.97 -9.09 9.09
C GLY A 8 -3.85 -7.78 9.87
N ILE A 9 -4.11 -6.65 9.23
CA ILE A 9 -4.15 -5.34 9.90
C ILE A 9 -5.54 -4.71 9.71
N SER A 10 -6.19 -4.37 10.82
CA SER A 10 -7.48 -3.69 10.83
C SER A 10 -7.33 -2.26 11.32
N PHE A 11 -7.92 -1.33 10.56
CA PHE A 11 -8.12 0.07 10.93
C PHE A 11 -9.57 0.34 11.38
N GLY A 12 -10.31 -0.71 11.69
CA GLY A 12 -11.65 -0.68 12.23
C GLY A 12 -11.69 -0.93 13.75
N ARG A 13 -12.80 -0.54 14.35
CA ARG A 13 -13.08 -0.78 15.78
C ARG A 13 -13.06 -2.29 16.08
N LYS A 14 -12.88 -2.61 17.38
CA LYS A 14 -12.93 -3.98 17.89
C LYS A 14 -14.24 -4.67 17.49
N MET A 15 -14.09 -5.88 16.92
CA MET A 15 -15.19 -6.72 16.42
C MET A 15 -16.15 -6.03 15.44
N SER A 16 -15.64 -4.99 14.72
CA SER A 16 -16.37 -4.38 13.61
C SER A 16 -16.40 -5.29 12.37
N ASN A 17 -17.24 -4.93 11.40
CA ASN A 17 -17.31 -5.63 10.12
C ASN A 17 -15.93 -5.83 9.49
N THR A 18 -15.10 -4.79 9.47
CA THR A 18 -13.73 -4.84 8.92
C THR A 18 -12.86 -5.88 9.63
N GLU A 19 -12.87 -5.90 10.97
CA GLU A 19 -12.07 -6.86 11.74
C GLU A 19 -12.54 -8.29 11.50
N VAL A 20 -13.86 -8.53 11.49
CA VAL A 20 -14.42 -9.87 11.26
C VAL A 20 -14.07 -10.37 9.87
N MET A 21 -14.19 -9.53 8.85
CA MET A 21 -13.85 -9.89 7.47
C MET A 21 -12.38 -10.28 7.33
N ILE A 22 -11.46 -9.52 7.92
CA ILE A 22 -10.02 -9.88 7.92
C ILE A 22 -9.79 -11.20 8.64
N LYS A 23 -10.40 -11.39 9.81
CA LYS A 23 -10.23 -12.62 10.60
C LYS A 23 -10.78 -13.85 9.89
N GLU A 24 -11.91 -13.73 9.17
CA GLU A 24 -12.42 -14.83 8.35
C GLU A 24 -11.42 -15.27 7.28
N ALA A 25 -10.82 -14.31 6.57
CA ALA A 25 -9.78 -14.63 5.60
C ALA A 25 -8.53 -15.24 6.25
N LEU A 26 -8.12 -14.76 7.43
CA LEU A 26 -7.00 -15.33 8.20
C LEU A 26 -7.27 -16.77 8.65
N LEU A 27 -8.52 -17.12 9.00
CA LEU A 27 -8.89 -18.50 9.36
C LEU A 27 -8.64 -19.48 8.20
N GLN A 28 -8.88 -19.07 6.96
CA GLN A 28 -8.57 -19.89 5.79
C GLN A 28 -7.05 -20.10 5.62
N CYS A 29 -6.26 -19.04 5.86
CA CYS A 29 -4.81 -19.14 5.85
C CYS A 29 -4.31 -20.09 6.95
N GLN A 30 -4.88 -20.00 8.15
CA GLN A 30 -4.57 -20.88 9.27
C GLN A 30 -4.94 -22.34 8.97
N ALA A 31 -6.10 -22.59 8.38
CA ALA A 31 -6.53 -23.92 7.96
C ALA A 31 -5.60 -24.53 6.92
N ALA A 32 -4.96 -23.72 6.09
CA ALA A 32 -3.93 -24.13 5.13
C ALA A 32 -2.53 -24.33 5.76
N GLY A 33 -2.39 -24.17 7.09
CA GLY A 33 -1.16 -24.40 7.82
C GLY A 33 -0.24 -23.18 7.97
N CYS A 34 -0.68 -21.99 7.60
CA CYS A 34 0.06 -20.76 7.84
C CYS A 34 0.01 -20.33 9.31
N ASP A 35 1.06 -19.68 9.78
CA ASP A 35 1.01 -18.90 11.01
C ASP A 35 0.29 -17.57 10.74
N ILE A 36 -0.66 -17.21 11.58
CA ILE A 36 -1.42 -15.98 11.44
C ILE A 36 -1.12 -15.00 12.55
N GLN A 37 -1.06 -13.71 12.21
CA GLN A 37 -0.99 -12.61 13.16
C GLN A 37 -2.06 -11.59 12.82
N PHE A 38 -2.70 -11.02 13.84
CA PHE A 38 -3.69 -9.97 13.67
C PHE A 38 -3.30 -8.75 14.51
N ILE A 39 -3.33 -7.56 13.91
CA ILE A 39 -3.10 -6.28 14.56
C ILE A 39 -4.29 -5.37 14.31
N ARG A 40 -4.84 -4.77 15.37
CA ARG A 40 -5.78 -3.67 15.27
C ARG A 40 -5.02 -2.37 15.54
N ALA A 41 -4.97 -1.50 14.53
CA ALA A 41 -4.22 -0.25 14.61
C ALA A 41 -4.75 0.71 15.70
N ASP A 42 -6.07 0.65 15.99
CA ASP A 42 -6.69 1.46 17.06
C ASP A 42 -6.24 1.11 18.47
N ASP A 43 -5.59 -0.04 18.68
CA ASP A 43 -5.04 -0.43 19.98
C ASP A 43 -3.62 0.13 20.22
N LEU A 44 -3.03 0.79 19.21
CA LEU A 44 -1.66 1.26 19.22
C LEU A 44 -1.60 2.79 19.28
N ASP A 45 -0.64 3.31 20.05
CA ASP A 45 -0.33 4.74 20.09
C ASP A 45 0.72 5.07 18.99
N ILE A 46 0.22 5.47 17.82
CA ILE A 46 1.06 5.79 16.65
C ILE A 46 0.95 7.26 16.32
N HIS A 47 2.07 7.98 16.43
CA HIS A 47 2.14 9.39 16.12
C HIS A 47 2.15 9.67 14.63
N ILE A 48 1.63 10.83 14.23
CA ILE A 48 1.66 11.31 12.85
C ILE A 48 3.11 11.49 12.36
N CYS A 49 3.33 11.29 11.08
CA CYS A 49 4.62 11.58 10.45
C CYS A 49 4.90 13.10 10.51
N THR A 50 6.03 13.48 11.07
CA THR A 50 6.44 14.90 11.20
C THR A 50 7.08 15.48 9.92
N GLY A 51 7.23 14.69 8.86
CA GLY A 51 7.89 15.11 7.64
C GLY A 51 9.40 15.42 7.81
N CYS A 52 10.05 14.88 8.84
CA CYS A 52 11.46 15.14 9.13
C CYS A 52 12.43 14.52 8.10
N ILE A 53 11.94 13.66 7.21
CA ILE A 53 12.69 12.94 6.15
C ILE A 53 13.95 12.17 6.63
N SER A 54 14.14 11.99 7.93
CA SER A 54 15.34 11.32 8.49
C SER A 54 15.53 9.89 7.94
N CYS A 55 14.43 9.17 7.69
CA CYS A 55 14.46 7.83 7.09
C CYS A 55 15.09 7.84 5.69
N VAL A 56 14.71 8.80 4.83
CA VAL A 56 15.24 8.95 3.46
C VAL A 56 16.66 9.47 3.48
N VAL A 57 16.92 10.55 4.24
CA VAL A 57 18.28 11.15 4.35
C VAL A 57 19.27 10.12 4.88
N GLY A 58 18.88 9.32 5.88
CA GLY A 58 19.73 8.25 6.41
C GLY A 58 20.16 7.27 5.31
N MET A 59 19.21 6.80 4.48
CA MET A 59 19.49 5.88 3.38
C MET A 59 20.31 6.54 2.26
N THR A 60 19.91 7.70 1.78
CA THR A 60 20.57 8.37 0.63
C THR A 60 21.99 8.87 0.95
N THR A 61 22.30 9.14 2.22
CA THR A 61 23.66 9.50 2.66
C THR A 61 24.49 8.31 3.17
N GLY A 62 23.92 7.12 3.19
CA GLY A 62 24.54 5.92 3.75
C GLY A 62 24.78 5.98 5.27
N ARG A 63 24.16 6.94 5.99
CA ARG A 63 24.30 7.09 7.45
C ARG A 63 23.24 6.34 8.25
N GLY A 64 22.25 5.76 7.59
CA GLY A 64 21.16 5.00 8.20
C GLY A 64 20.68 3.90 7.30
N LYS A 65 20.00 2.94 7.87
CA LYS A 65 19.48 1.73 7.21
C LYS A 65 17.98 1.78 6.87
N GLY A 66 17.39 2.97 6.93
CA GLY A 66 15.93 3.16 6.84
C GLY A 66 15.25 3.01 8.21
N GLY A 67 13.93 3.08 8.21
CA GLY A 67 13.14 3.06 9.43
C GLY A 67 12.82 4.44 9.97
N CYS A 68 11.70 4.54 10.67
CA CYS A 68 11.24 5.78 11.28
C CYS A 68 11.98 6.07 12.58
N VAL A 69 12.31 7.34 12.83
CA VAL A 69 13.03 7.76 14.05
C VAL A 69 12.11 8.05 15.24
N LEU A 70 10.79 8.16 15.01
CA LEU A 70 9.82 8.37 16.08
C LEU A 70 9.72 7.10 16.94
N LYS A 71 9.63 7.30 18.26
CA LYS A 71 9.55 6.22 19.24
C LYS A 71 8.10 6.14 19.73
N ASP A 72 7.36 5.22 19.18
CA ASP A 72 5.96 4.92 19.49
C ASP A 72 5.64 3.48 19.08
N ASP A 73 4.37 3.07 19.13
CA ASP A 73 3.96 1.70 18.84
C ASP A 73 4.02 1.32 17.34
N PHE A 74 4.42 2.26 16.46
CA PHE A 74 4.62 1.94 15.04
C PHE A 74 5.59 0.78 14.82
N HIS A 75 6.57 0.61 15.70
CA HIS A 75 7.53 -0.50 15.62
C HIS A 75 6.86 -1.88 15.65
N ILE A 76 5.66 -2.02 16.24
CA ILE A 76 4.90 -3.27 16.28
C ILE A 76 4.40 -3.63 14.87
N ILE A 77 3.86 -2.64 14.15
CA ILE A 77 3.42 -2.83 12.76
C ILE A 77 4.65 -3.03 11.85
N ASP A 78 5.69 -2.23 12.05
CA ASP A 78 6.94 -2.30 11.27
C ASP A 78 7.54 -3.71 11.32
N GLU A 79 7.74 -4.27 12.50
CA GLU A 79 8.30 -5.61 12.68
C GLU A 79 7.39 -6.68 12.08
N ALA A 80 6.08 -6.60 12.29
CA ALA A 80 5.12 -7.55 11.72
C ALA A 80 5.13 -7.53 10.18
N LEU A 81 5.23 -6.34 9.57
CA LEU A 81 5.35 -6.19 8.11
C LEU A 81 6.66 -6.78 7.57
N MET A 82 7.77 -6.63 8.32
CA MET A 82 9.05 -7.23 7.93
C MET A 82 9.01 -8.75 8.01
N GLU A 83 8.32 -9.32 8.97
CA GLU A 83 8.22 -10.76 9.16
C GLU A 83 7.25 -11.45 8.21
N CYS A 84 6.12 -10.85 7.86
CA CYS A 84 5.08 -11.50 7.09
C CYS A 84 5.53 -11.91 5.69
N ASP A 85 4.90 -12.95 5.16
CA ASP A 85 5.01 -13.41 3.77
C ASP A 85 3.78 -12.99 2.94
N ALA A 86 2.64 -12.75 3.61
CA ALA A 86 1.43 -12.19 3.00
C ALA A 86 0.73 -11.22 3.94
N LEU A 87 -0.07 -10.30 3.38
CA LEU A 87 -0.72 -9.21 4.10
C LEU A 87 -2.18 -9.07 3.70
N ILE A 88 -3.08 -8.95 4.68
CA ILE A 88 -4.49 -8.57 4.49
C ILE A 88 -4.73 -7.27 5.26
N VAL A 89 -5.04 -6.18 4.56
CA VAL A 89 -5.30 -4.87 5.17
C VAL A 89 -6.75 -4.49 4.99
N GLY A 90 -7.40 -4.07 6.07
CA GLY A 90 -8.78 -3.60 6.00
C GLY A 90 -9.00 -2.28 6.73
N SER A 91 -9.80 -1.41 6.11
CA SER A 91 -10.23 -0.14 6.70
C SER A 91 -11.72 0.10 6.47
N PRO A 92 -12.45 0.59 7.48
CA PRO A 92 -13.76 1.19 7.21
C PRO A 92 -13.57 2.50 6.44
N VAL A 93 -14.65 2.90 5.75
CA VAL A 93 -14.68 4.16 4.99
C VAL A 93 -15.31 5.24 5.84
N TYR A 94 -14.55 6.31 6.07
CA TYR A 94 -15.02 7.55 6.67
C TYR A 94 -14.72 8.69 5.69
N GLU A 95 -15.72 9.53 5.40
CA GLU A 95 -15.57 10.64 4.44
C GLU A 95 -14.94 10.19 3.10
N MET A 96 -15.49 9.09 2.51
CA MET A 96 -15.12 8.50 1.22
C MET A 96 -13.77 7.76 1.18
N GLU A 97 -12.91 7.89 2.18
CA GLU A 97 -11.55 7.35 2.23
C GLU A 97 -11.36 6.37 3.39
N PRO A 98 -10.23 5.65 3.46
CA PRO A 98 -9.83 4.92 4.65
C PRO A 98 -9.73 5.86 5.87
N THR A 99 -9.79 5.29 7.06
CA THR A 99 -9.71 6.07 8.32
C THR A 99 -8.43 6.91 8.43
N GLY A 100 -8.47 7.97 9.24
CA GLY A 100 -7.28 8.78 9.54
C GLY A 100 -6.11 7.96 10.07
N ASN A 101 -6.37 6.97 10.94
CA ASN A 101 -5.33 6.07 11.46
C ASN A 101 -4.65 5.25 10.36
N PHE A 102 -5.39 4.84 9.31
CA PHE A 102 -4.78 4.21 8.13
C PHE A 102 -3.73 5.14 7.51
N LYS A 103 -4.09 6.42 7.30
CA LYS A 103 -3.18 7.40 6.69
C LYS A 103 -1.95 7.68 7.57
N VAL A 104 -2.13 7.74 8.90
CA VAL A 104 -1.03 7.90 9.85
C VAL A 104 0.00 6.79 9.69
N VAL A 105 -0.43 5.54 9.63
CA VAL A 105 0.48 4.39 9.45
C VAL A 105 1.09 4.40 8.05
N CYS A 106 0.29 4.70 7.02
CA CYS A 106 0.74 4.76 5.63
C CYS A 106 1.87 5.78 5.43
N ASP A 107 1.76 6.98 6.03
CA ASP A 107 2.80 8.02 5.97
C ASP A 107 4.11 7.61 6.66
N ARG A 108 4.04 6.71 7.63
CA ARG A 108 5.21 6.18 8.34
C ARG A 108 5.89 5.05 7.57
N ILE A 109 5.12 4.25 6.83
CA ILE A 109 5.63 3.16 5.98
C ILE A 109 6.28 3.73 4.72
N GLY A 110 5.63 4.66 4.03
CA GLY A 110 5.98 5.10 2.69
C GLY A 110 7.49 5.33 2.48
N PRO A 111 8.05 6.42 2.98
CA PRO A 111 9.46 6.72 2.73
C PRO A 111 10.44 5.77 3.42
N SER A 112 10.06 5.23 4.59
CA SER A 112 10.95 4.37 5.39
C SER A 112 11.15 2.98 4.79
N HIS A 113 10.19 2.51 4.00
CA HIS A 113 10.16 1.16 3.44
C HIS A 113 10.30 1.11 1.91
N ASP A 114 10.65 2.22 1.28
CA ASP A 114 10.83 2.22 -0.16
C ASP A 114 11.90 1.21 -0.58
N ILE A 115 11.46 0.18 -1.32
CA ILE A 115 12.30 -0.97 -1.68
C ILE A 115 13.49 -0.56 -2.54
N THR A 116 13.36 0.49 -3.37
CA THR A 116 14.45 0.94 -4.27
C THR A 116 15.54 1.66 -3.48
N PHE A 117 15.16 2.51 -2.53
CA PHE A 117 16.13 3.15 -1.63
C PHE A 117 16.80 2.13 -0.71
N ARG A 118 16.04 1.21 -0.12
CA ARG A 118 16.59 0.16 0.73
C ARG A 118 17.57 -0.74 -0.01
N GLU A 119 17.22 -1.16 -1.23
CA GLU A 119 18.10 -2.01 -2.04
C GLU A 119 19.38 -1.28 -2.46
N ALA A 120 19.27 -0.02 -2.91
CA ALA A 120 20.44 0.79 -3.25
C ALA A 120 21.36 0.96 -2.04
N THR A 121 20.80 1.34 -0.87
CA THR A 121 21.57 1.49 0.37
C THR A 121 22.23 0.18 0.79
N TYR A 122 21.54 -0.95 0.63
CA TYR A 122 22.08 -2.27 0.94
C TYR A 122 23.28 -2.61 0.06
N LYS A 123 23.15 -2.46 -1.27
CA LYS A 123 24.21 -2.76 -2.24
C LYS A 123 25.43 -1.84 -2.06
N GLU A 124 25.20 -0.55 -1.88
CA GLU A 124 26.26 0.45 -1.63
C GLU A 124 27.00 0.18 -0.31
N GLY A 125 26.25 -0.18 0.73
CA GLY A 125 26.83 -0.52 2.03
C GLY A 125 27.70 -1.79 2.00
N LEU A 126 27.24 -2.83 1.29
CA LEU A 126 28.04 -4.05 1.06
C LEU A 126 29.34 -3.72 0.31
N ALA A 127 29.25 -2.94 -0.76
CA ALA A 127 30.42 -2.53 -1.55
C ALA A 127 31.41 -1.69 -0.72
N ALA A 128 30.92 -0.95 0.27
CA ALA A 128 31.73 -0.18 1.22
C ALA A 128 32.27 -1.02 2.41
N GLY A 129 32.00 -2.32 2.45
CA GLY A 129 32.44 -3.22 3.53
C GLY A 129 31.74 -3.00 4.87
N LYS A 130 30.55 -2.44 4.89
CA LYS A 130 29.78 -2.26 6.12
C LYS A 130 29.31 -3.59 6.71
N PRO A 131 29.28 -3.72 8.05
CA PRO A 131 28.73 -4.91 8.70
C PRO A 131 27.21 -5.00 8.44
N GLU A 132 26.68 -6.20 8.42
CA GLU A 132 25.26 -6.45 8.16
C GLU A 132 24.30 -5.68 9.11
N SER A 133 24.73 -5.48 10.35
CA SER A 133 23.97 -4.71 11.36
C SER A 133 23.72 -3.22 11.00
N GLU A 134 24.52 -2.68 10.07
CA GLU A 134 24.40 -1.30 9.58
C GLU A 134 23.65 -1.21 8.22
N LEU A 135 23.29 -2.36 7.64
CA LEU A 135 22.58 -2.42 6.37
C LEU A 135 21.06 -2.46 6.58
N PRO A 136 20.27 -2.06 5.58
CA PRO A 136 18.83 -2.33 5.59
C PRO A 136 18.52 -3.80 5.80
N ASP A 137 17.46 -4.08 6.54
CA ASP A 137 17.03 -5.42 6.84
C ASP A 137 16.68 -6.21 5.56
N LYS A 138 17.29 -7.39 5.38
CA LYS A 138 17.07 -8.27 4.23
C LYS A 138 15.62 -8.72 4.09
N ARG A 139 14.86 -8.77 5.18
CA ARG A 139 13.44 -9.09 5.16
C ARG A 139 12.64 -8.09 4.32
N SER A 140 13.17 -6.87 4.11
CA SER A 140 12.57 -5.87 3.20
C SER A 140 12.40 -6.38 1.77
N PHE A 141 13.27 -7.30 1.33
CA PHE A 141 13.33 -7.79 -0.05
C PHE A 141 12.50 -9.05 -0.29
N LYS A 142 11.75 -9.50 0.72
CA LYS A 142 10.82 -10.61 0.54
C LYS A 142 9.77 -10.26 -0.51
N LYS A 143 9.47 -11.21 -1.39
CA LYS A 143 8.30 -11.15 -2.27
C LYS A 143 7.04 -11.47 -1.46
N ARG A 144 6.10 -10.55 -1.46
CA ARG A 144 4.84 -10.65 -0.69
C ARG A 144 3.65 -10.51 -1.59
N VAL A 145 2.58 -11.21 -1.25
CA VAL A 145 1.25 -10.99 -1.82
C VAL A 145 0.35 -10.35 -0.77
N GLY A 146 -0.70 -9.66 -1.22
CA GLY A 146 -1.62 -9.04 -0.29
C GLY A 146 -3.03 -8.91 -0.84
N ALA A 147 -3.95 -8.61 0.06
CA ALA A 147 -5.33 -8.26 -0.25
C ALA A 147 -5.79 -7.03 0.52
N LEU A 148 -6.72 -6.27 -0.08
CA LEU A 148 -7.29 -5.06 0.49
C LEU A 148 -8.79 -5.23 0.71
N ILE A 149 -9.28 -4.80 1.88
CA ILE A 149 -10.69 -4.86 2.24
C ILE A 149 -11.15 -3.49 2.69
N THR A 150 -12.24 -2.98 2.12
CA THR A 150 -12.86 -1.74 2.57
C THR A 150 -14.34 -1.93 2.85
N VAL A 151 -14.86 -1.25 3.87
CA VAL A 151 -16.22 -1.42 4.36
C VAL A 151 -16.87 -0.06 4.59
N GLY A 152 -17.98 0.21 3.92
CA GLY A 152 -18.74 1.44 4.11
C GLY A 152 -20.23 1.21 4.36
N GLY A 153 -20.83 2.13 5.12
CA GLY A 153 -22.25 2.06 5.47
C GLY A 153 -23.20 2.53 4.36
N ALA A 154 -22.70 3.29 3.39
CA ALA A 154 -23.53 3.83 2.30
C ALA A 154 -24.12 2.72 1.42
N MET A 155 -25.35 2.93 0.93
CA MET A 155 -26.09 1.95 0.12
C MET A 155 -25.63 1.93 -1.35
N THR A 156 -24.79 2.86 -1.76
CA THR A 156 -24.27 2.98 -3.13
C THR A 156 -22.74 3.04 -3.13
N GLU A 157 -22.16 2.40 -4.13
CA GLU A 157 -20.72 2.20 -4.24
C GLU A 157 -19.91 3.50 -4.39
N ASN A 158 -20.50 4.52 -5.00
CA ASN A 158 -19.83 5.81 -5.25
C ASN A 158 -19.36 6.53 -3.98
N TRP A 159 -19.98 6.29 -2.83
CA TRP A 159 -19.53 6.82 -1.54
C TRP A 159 -18.26 6.15 -1.00
N LEU A 160 -17.79 5.11 -1.65
CA LEU A 160 -16.58 4.38 -1.30
C LEU A 160 -15.53 4.43 -2.42
N SER A 161 -15.72 5.30 -3.41
CA SER A 161 -14.93 5.29 -4.64
C SER A 161 -13.44 5.53 -4.44
N LEU A 162 -13.06 6.32 -3.43
CA LEU A 162 -11.67 6.65 -3.14
C LEU A 162 -10.99 5.66 -2.18
N ALA A 163 -11.75 4.80 -1.50
CA ALA A 163 -11.24 3.99 -0.42
C ALA A 163 -10.19 2.96 -0.89
N LEU A 164 -10.55 2.03 -1.78
CA LEU A 164 -9.59 1.04 -2.32
C LEU A 164 -8.41 1.72 -3.05
N PRO A 165 -8.63 2.72 -3.93
CA PRO A 165 -7.53 3.45 -4.55
C PRO A 165 -6.51 3.99 -3.55
N SER A 166 -6.97 4.63 -2.47
CA SER A 166 -6.11 5.17 -1.41
C SER A 166 -5.36 4.08 -0.65
N MET A 167 -5.96 2.88 -0.49
CA MET A 167 -5.33 1.79 0.25
C MET A 167 -4.09 1.19 -0.42
N TYR A 168 -3.95 1.32 -1.74
CA TYR A 168 -2.73 0.88 -2.44
C TYR A 168 -1.45 1.59 -1.95
N ALA A 169 -1.58 2.83 -1.45
CA ALA A 169 -0.44 3.56 -0.90
C ALA A 169 0.26 2.83 0.26
N PHE A 170 -0.47 1.99 1.01
CA PHE A 170 0.09 1.20 2.11
C PHE A 170 1.07 0.12 1.64
N THR A 171 0.82 -0.48 0.49
CA THR A 171 1.55 -1.64 0.00
C THR A 171 2.62 -1.29 -1.04
N MET A 172 2.49 -0.10 -1.64
CA MET A 172 3.32 0.34 -2.76
C MET A 172 4.81 0.38 -2.43
N SER A 173 5.20 1.03 -1.33
CA SER A 173 6.61 1.23 -0.97
C SER A 173 7.34 -0.08 -0.76
N MET A 174 6.70 -1.05 -0.13
CA MET A 174 7.25 -2.38 0.13
C MET A 174 7.22 -3.30 -1.09
N GLY A 175 6.55 -2.92 -2.17
CA GLY A 175 6.39 -3.77 -3.35
C GLY A 175 5.57 -5.03 -3.07
N ILE A 176 4.50 -4.91 -2.28
CA ILE A 176 3.57 -6.01 -2.03
C ILE A 176 2.60 -6.11 -3.21
N ASP A 177 2.52 -7.28 -3.82
CA ASP A 177 1.63 -7.52 -4.96
C ASP A 177 0.20 -7.78 -4.46
N ILE A 178 -0.71 -6.86 -4.76
CA ILE A 178 -2.12 -7.03 -4.41
C ILE A 178 -2.78 -7.94 -5.44
N ILE A 179 -3.24 -9.10 -4.98
CA ILE A 179 -3.83 -10.15 -5.81
C ILE A 179 -5.34 -10.27 -5.64
N ASP A 180 -5.91 -9.61 -4.65
CA ASP A 180 -7.34 -9.53 -4.42
C ASP A 180 -7.71 -8.24 -3.69
N ALA A 181 -8.88 -7.71 -3.98
CA ALA A 181 -9.44 -6.57 -3.26
C ALA A 181 -10.97 -6.68 -3.17
N TYR A 182 -11.52 -6.27 -2.04
CA TYR A 182 -12.95 -6.32 -1.83
C TYR A 182 -13.49 -5.03 -1.22
N LYS A 183 -14.58 -4.53 -1.81
CA LYS A 183 -15.32 -3.37 -1.36
C LYS A 183 -16.72 -3.80 -0.92
N TYR A 184 -16.98 -3.73 0.38
CA TYR A 184 -18.31 -3.97 0.93
C TYR A 184 -19.00 -2.64 1.22
N PHE A 185 -20.08 -2.36 0.54
CA PHE A 185 -20.96 -1.20 0.78
C PHE A 185 -22.32 -1.67 1.28
N GLY A 186 -23.12 -0.77 1.87
CA GLY A 186 -24.40 -1.10 2.50
C GLY A 186 -24.27 -1.68 3.91
N ALA A 187 -23.09 -1.63 4.53
CA ALA A 187 -22.88 -2.06 5.90
C ALA A 187 -23.43 -1.01 6.89
N MET A 188 -24.74 -0.82 6.93
CA MET A 188 -25.41 0.11 7.83
C MET A 188 -25.10 -0.26 9.31
N ALA A 189 -25.23 0.72 10.22
CA ALA A 189 -24.89 0.55 11.64
C ALA A 189 -25.62 -0.62 12.34
N TYR A 190 -26.69 -1.11 11.79
CA TYR A 190 -27.53 -2.17 12.34
C TYR A 190 -27.27 -3.54 11.72
N GLU A 191 -26.52 -3.61 10.62
CA GLU A 191 -26.27 -4.84 9.88
C GLU A 191 -24.81 -5.27 10.04
N HIS A 192 -24.62 -6.31 10.83
CA HIS A 192 -23.28 -6.88 11.01
C HIS A 192 -23.01 -7.90 9.90
N VAL A 193 -21.77 -7.91 9.40
CA VAL A 193 -21.35 -8.80 8.29
C VAL A 193 -21.61 -10.29 8.56
N LEU A 194 -21.63 -10.73 9.80
CA LEU A 194 -21.98 -12.10 10.19
C LEU A 194 -23.41 -12.52 9.77
N GLY A 195 -24.30 -11.56 9.54
CA GLY A 195 -25.63 -11.81 8.96
C GLY A 195 -25.63 -11.88 7.43
N ASN A 196 -24.51 -11.64 6.77
CA ASN A 196 -24.39 -11.64 5.31
C ASN A 196 -23.49 -12.79 4.82
N GLU A 197 -24.11 -13.95 4.58
CA GLU A 197 -23.40 -15.16 4.15
C GLU A 197 -22.58 -14.95 2.87
N LYS A 198 -23.07 -14.13 1.92
CA LYS A 198 -22.33 -13.85 0.68
C LYS A 198 -21.01 -13.17 0.94
N VAL A 199 -21.00 -12.19 1.84
CA VAL A 199 -19.78 -11.48 2.22
C VAL A 199 -18.84 -12.41 2.98
N MET A 200 -19.36 -13.23 3.88
CA MET A 200 -18.54 -14.19 4.62
C MET A 200 -17.88 -15.22 3.69
N HIS A 201 -18.64 -15.83 2.77
CA HIS A 201 -18.07 -16.72 1.75
C HIS A 201 -17.04 -16.01 0.84
N ARG A 202 -17.26 -14.72 0.54
CA ARG A 202 -16.26 -13.92 -0.21
C ARG A 202 -14.97 -13.74 0.56
N MET A 203 -15.03 -13.58 1.89
CA MET A 203 -13.84 -13.51 2.74
C MET A 203 -13.12 -14.85 2.86
N GLU A 204 -13.85 -15.96 2.90
CA GLU A 204 -13.27 -17.31 2.77
C GLU A 204 -12.50 -17.45 1.44
N ALA A 205 -13.11 -17.01 0.32
CA ALA A 205 -12.46 -17.04 -0.99
C ALA A 205 -11.18 -16.18 -0.99
N LEU A 206 -11.23 -14.94 -0.45
CA LEU A 206 -10.08 -14.05 -0.36
C LEU A 206 -8.93 -14.70 0.43
N GLY A 207 -9.23 -15.36 1.56
CA GLY A 207 -8.21 -16.10 2.32
C GLY A 207 -7.57 -17.24 1.51
N LYS A 208 -8.37 -17.99 0.73
CA LYS A 208 -7.87 -19.03 -0.17
C LYS A 208 -7.01 -18.45 -1.29
N HIS A 209 -7.39 -17.31 -1.87
CA HIS A 209 -6.59 -16.59 -2.87
C HIS A 209 -5.21 -16.19 -2.33
N ILE A 210 -5.15 -15.72 -1.07
CA ILE A 210 -3.86 -15.44 -0.40
C ILE A 210 -3.02 -16.72 -0.30
N VAL A 211 -3.61 -17.84 0.10
CA VAL A 211 -2.90 -19.13 0.17
C VAL A 211 -2.38 -19.56 -1.20
N GLU A 212 -3.19 -19.47 -2.24
CA GLU A 212 -2.78 -19.80 -3.61
C GLU A 212 -1.60 -18.94 -4.08
N GLY A 213 -1.67 -17.62 -3.90
CA GLY A 213 -0.56 -16.72 -4.23
C GLY A 213 0.69 -16.99 -3.41
N LEU A 214 0.53 -17.30 -2.12
CA LEU A 214 1.64 -17.54 -1.20
C LEU A 214 2.42 -18.83 -1.49
N PHE A 215 1.75 -19.86 -2.01
CA PHE A 215 2.35 -21.16 -2.35
C PHE A 215 2.53 -21.37 -3.86
N ALA A 216 2.30 -20.33 -4.67
CA ALA A 216 2.51 -20.40 -6.12
C ALA A 216 3.97 -20.70 -6.48
N GLU A 217 4.17 -21.54 -7.47
CA GLU A 217 5.50 -21.95 -7.92
C GLU A 217 6.15 -20.93 -8.86
N THR A 218 5.34 -20.15 -9.58
CA THR A 218 5.82 -19.15 -10.53
C THR A 218 5.42 -17.73 -10.12
N GLU A 219 6.17 -16.75 -10.58
CA GLU A 219 5.86 -15.32 -10.37
C GLU A 219 4.51 -14.94 -10.97
N GLU A 220 4.19 -15.47 -12.14
CA GLU A 220 2.93 -15.22 -12.84
C GLU A 220 1.73 -15.70 -12.01
N GLU A 221 1.76 -16.94 -11.51
CA GLU A 221 0.71 -17.46 -10.66
C GLU A 221 0.65 -16.75 -9.30
N ARG A 222 1.82 -16.35 -8.75
CA ARG A 222 1.90 -15.62 -7.50
C ARG A 222 1.19 -14.27 -7.57
N THR A 223 1.38 -13.53 -8.65
CA THR A 223 0.86 -12.15 -8.83
C THR A 223 -0.47 -12.08 -9.57
N LYS A 224 -1.01 -13.23 -10.00
CA LYS A 224 -2.27 -13.31 -10.72
C LYS A 224 -3.39 -12.67 -9.92
N TRP A 225 -4.15 -11.80 -10.57
CA TRP A 225 -5.35 -11.21 -9.99
C TRP A 225 -6.44 -12.26 -9.75
N ARG A 226 -7.09 -12.21 -8.57
CA ARG A 226 -8.13 -13.14 -8.13
C ARG A 226 -9.38 -12.43 -7.61
N GLY A 227 -9.42 -11.10 -7.73
CA GLY A 227 -10.60 -10.32 -7.36
C GLY A 227 -11.79 -10.56 -8.26
N ASP A 228 -12.99 -10.13 -7.82
CA ASP A 228 -14.26 -10.39 -8.51
C ASP A 228 -14.38 -9.70 -9.89
N LYS A 229 -13.61 -8.61 -10.09
CA LYS A 229 -13.61 -7.82 -11.34
C LYS A 229 -12.17 -7.55 -11.76
N GLU A 230 -11.96 -7.55 -13.07
CA GLU A 230 -10.66 -7.16 -13.64
C GLU A 230 -10.36 -5.67 -13.45
N GLY A 231 -11.39 -4.83 -13.34
CA GLY A 231 -11.25 -3.38 -13.30
C GLY A 231 -10.75 -2.77 -14.61
N THR A 232 -10.72 -1.45 -14.69
CA THR A 232 -10.28 -0.74 -15.90
C THR A 232 -8.75 -0.75 -16.05
N CYS A 233 -8.02 -0.57 -14.96
CA CYS A 233 -6.56 -0.60 -14.99
C CYS A 233 -6.04 -2.04 -14.87
N PRO A 234 -5.27 -2.57 -15.83
CA PRO A 234 -4.80 -3.95 -15.81
C PRO A 234 -3.67 -4.22 -14.80
N VAL A 235 -3.19 -3.19 -14.09
CA VAL A 235 -2.12 -3.31 -13.10
C VAL A 235 -2.64 -3.32 -11.67
N CYS A 236 -3.55 -2.42 -11.34
CA CYS A 236 -4.07 -2.30 -9.97
C CYS A 236 -5.57 -2.61 -9.86
N HIS A 237 -6.20 -2.96 -10.97
CA HIS A 237 -7.60 -3.38 -11.05
C HIS A 237 -8.61 -2.34 -10.49
N ASN A 238 -8.23 -1.06 -10.51
CA ASN A 238 -9.11 0.05 -10.17
C ASN A 238 -9.84 0.60 -11.40
N ASP A 239 -11.05 1.11 -11.17
CA ASP A 239 -11.88 1.75 -12.21
C ASP A 239 -11.70 3.27 -12.28
N LEU A 240 -10.93 3.87 -11.35
CA LEU A 240 -10.62 5.31 -11.37
C LEU A 240 -9.59 5.60 -12.46
N ILE A 241 -9.96 6.49 -13.37
CA ILE A 241 -9.12 6.95 -14.48
C ILE A 241 -9.12 8.47 -14.52
N GLU A 242 -7.94 9.06 -14.58
CA GLU A 242 -7.74 10.50 -14.79
C GLU A 242 -7.66 10.79 -16.29
N ILE A 243 -8.50 11.71 -16.76
CA ILE A 243 -8.55 12.12 -18.16
C ILE A 243 -7.65 13.34 -18.34
N SER A 244 -6.67 13.26 -19.25
CA SER A 244 -5.88 14.42 -19.66
C SER A 244 -6.74 15.43 -20.39
N HIS A 245 -6.53 16.73 -20.15
CA HIS A 245 -7.20 17.79 -20.90
C HIS A 245 -6.68 17.99 -22.33
N SER A 246 -5.72 17.17 -22.76
CA SER A 246 -5.16 17.20 -24.11
C SER A 246 -5.14 15.82 -24.74
N GLY A 247 -5.77 15.68 -25.91
CA GLY A 247 -5.82 14.41 -26.64
C GLY A 247 -6.67 13.34 -25.96
N THR A 248 -6.35 12.09 -26.23
CA THR A 248 -7.05 10.89 -25.73
C THR A 248 -6.39 10.27 -24.51
N ARG A 249 -5.26 10.83 -24.04
CA ARG A 249 -4.47 10.26 -22.97
C ARG A 249 -5.22 10.20 -21.66
N VAL A 250 -5.16 9.06 -21.02
CA VAL A 250 -5.66 8.82 -19.66
C VAL A 250 -4.57 8.23 -18.79
N GLU A 251 -4.71 8.33 -17.49
CA GLU A 251 -3.76 7.74 -16.54
C GLU A 251 -4.51 7.14 -15.34
N CYS A 252 -4.05 6.00 -14.85
CA CYS A 252 -4.51 5.46 -13.59
C CYS A 252 -3.90 6.25 -12.43
N PRO A 253 -4.67 6.96 -11.60
CA PRO A 253 -4.13 7.78 -10.51
C PRO A 253 -3.50 6.95 -9.38
N VAL A 254 -3.85 5.65 -9.30
CA VAL A 254 -3.30 4.72 -8.30
C VAL A 254 -1.89 4.27 -8.66
N CYS A 255 -1.71 3.79 -9.88
CA CYS A 255 -0.46 3.14 -10.27
C CYS A 255 0.36 3.91 -11.31
N GLY A 256 -0.16 5.02 -11.85
CA GLY A 256 0.52 5.84 -12.85
C GLY A 256 0.64 5.18 -14.22
N PHE A 257 -0.10 4.09 -14.47
CA PHE A 257 -0.10 3.47 -15.79
C PHE A 257 -0.93 4.30 -16.74
N ALA A 258 -0.36 4.70 -17.86
CA ALA A 258 -0.98 5.55 -18.84
C ALA A 258 -1.50 4.74 -20.04
N GLY A 259 -2.59 5.22 -20.63
CA GLY A 259 -3.22 4.63 -21.81
C GLY A 259 -3.94 5.69 -22.63
N ASP A 260 -4.70 5.25 -23.60
CA ASP A 260 -5.52 6.08 -24.47
C ASP A 260 -7.00 5.68 -24.37
N LEU A 261 -7.87 6.68 -24.26
CA LEU A 261 -9.32 6.51 -24.30
C LEU A 261 -9.78 6.48 -25.75
N GLN A 262 -10.58 5.48 -26.10
CA GLN A 262 -11.18 5.31 -27.43
C GLN A 262 -12.69 5.08 -27.30
N ILE A 263 -13.42 5.40 -28.34
CA ILE A 263 -14.85 5.08 -28.46
C ILE A 263 -14.99 4.06 -29.59
N GLU A 264 -15.41 2.86 -29.21
CA GLU A 264 -15.63 1.74 -30.13
C GLU A 264 -17.08 1.28 -30.01
N ASP A 265 -17.80 1.27 -31.11
CA ASP A 265 -19.23 0.89 -31.16
C ASP A 265 -20.14 1.66 -30.19
N GLY A 266 -19.75 2.91 -29.82
CA GLY A 266 -20.50 3.77 -28.89
C GLY A 266 -20.18 3.53 -27.42
N GLU A 267 -19.22 2.64 -27.11
CA GLU A 267 -18.72 2.35 -25.76
C GLU A 267 -17.33 2.97 -25.54
N ILE A 268 -17.05 3.33 -24.29
CA ILE A 268 -15.73 3.88 -23.89
C ILE A 268 -14.80 2.72 -23.54
N HIS A 269 -13.65 2.67 -24.21
CA HIS A 269 -12.57 1.73 -23.93
C HIS A 269 -11.30 2.48 -23.54
N VAL A 270 -10.52 1.88 -22.64
CA VAL A 270 -9.20 2.37 -22.28
C VAL A 270 -8.16 1.35 -22.71
N HIS A 271 -7.30 1.75 -23.65
CA HIS A 271 -6.23 0.92 -24.15
C HIS A 271 -4.92 1.23 -23.43
N PHE A 272 -4.43 0.27 -22.67
CA PHE A 272 -3.15 0.36 -21.97
C PHE A 272 -2.08 -0.42 -22.76
N PRO A 273 -0.94 0.22 -23.16
CA PRO A 273 0.12 -0.45 -23.93
C PRO A 273 0.86 -1.48 -23.06
N PRO A 274 0.81 -2.79 -23.38
CA PRO A 274 1.44 -3.82 -22.54
C PRO A 274 2.96 -3.64 -22.37
N GLU A 275 3.63 -3.05 -23.34
CA GLU A 275 5.07 -2.78 -23.32
C GLU A 275 5.47 -1.77 -22.22
N ASP A 276 4.58 -0.87 -21.85
CA ASP A 276 4.82 0.18 -20.85
C ASP A 276 4.40 -0.22 -19.43
N ILE A 277 3.84 -1.41 -19.23
CA ILE A 277 3.31 -1.86 -17.94
C ILE A 277 4.31 -1.72 -16.78
N LYS A 278 5.60 -1.94 -17.07
CA LYS A 278 6.68 -1.85 -16.07
C LYS A 278 6.97 -0.43 -15.59
N ARG A 279 6.43 0.61 -16.25
CA ARG A 279 6.56 2.01 -15.82
C ARG A 279 5.58 2.36 -14.71
N SER A 280 4.60 1.51 -14.48
CA SER A 280 3.70 1.68 -13.32
C SER A 280 4.50 1.73 -12.01
N ARG A 281 4.10 2.64 -11.12
CA ARG A 281 4.73 2.79 -9.78
C ARG A 281 4.56 1.58 -8.86
N LEU A 282 3.74 0.61 -9.22
CA LEU A 282 3.64 -0.66 -8.50
C LEU A 282 4.76 -1.64 -8.87
N TYR A 283 5.37 -1.49 -10.04
CA TYR A 283 6.54 -2.28 -10.44
C TYR A 283 7.84 -1.64 -9.97
N TYR A 284 8.85 -2.49 -9.76
CA TYR A 284 10.18 -2.04 -9.33
C TYR A 284 10.79 -1.00 -10.28
N ALA A 285 10.64 -1.18 -11.60
CA ALA A 285 11.20 -0.26 -12.59
C ALA A 285 10.60 1.15 -12.48
N GLY A 286 9.28 1.29 -12.29
CA GLY A 286 8.63 2.57 -12.10
C GLY A 286 9.03 3.24 -10.76
N LYS A 287 9.21 2.45 -9.69
CA LYS A 287 9.75 2.96 -8.41
C LYS A 287 11.19 3.46 -8.56
N LEU A 288 12.02 2.74 -9.32
CA LEU A 288 13.41 3.11 -9.57
C LEU A 288 13.51 4.43 -10.36
N GLU A 289 12.63 4.66 -11.33
CA GLU A 289 12.52 5.94 -12.05
C GLU A 289 12.29 7.07 -11.06
N HIS A 290 11.30 6.95 -10.18
CA HIS A 290 10.99 7.95 -9.16
C HIS A 290 12.15 8.17 -8.17
N SER A 291 12.78 7.10 -7.69
CA SER A 291 13.94 7.23 -6.78
C SER A 291 15.12 7.95 -7.45
N THR A 292 15.30 7.75 -8.76
CA THR A 292 16.31 8.45 -9.55
C THR A 292 16.00 9.93 -9.68
N GLU A 293 14.73 10.29 -9.90
CA GLU A 293 14.27 11.68 -9.90
C GLU A 293 14.57 12.39 -8.57
N ILE A 294 14.26 11.74 -7.44
CA ILE A 294 14.55 12.29 -6.12
C ILE A 294 16.05 12.53 -5.96
N LYS A 295 16.91 11.57 -6.32
CA LYS A 295 18.36 11.70 -6.20
C LYS A 295 18.95 12.80 -7.08
N THR A 296 18.41 12.99 -8.28
CA THR A 296 18.96 13.91 -9.29
C THR A 296 18.37 15.30 -9.22
N ARG A 297 17.12 15.45 -8.76
CA ARG A 297 16.37 16.72 -8.73
C ARG A 297 16.15 17.28 -7.33
N ALA A 298 16.65 16.61 -6.29
CA ALA A 298 16.55 17.11 -4.92
C ALA A 298 17.32 18.44 -4.78
N VAL A 299 16.59 19.52 -4.87
CA VAL A 299 17.09 20.87 -4.65
C VAL A 299 17.09 21.12 -3.14
N GLY A 300 18.26 21.16 -2.54
CA GLY A 300 18.39 21.47 -1.12
C GLY A 300 17.95 22.90 -0.81
N PRO A 301 17.39 23.17 0.39
CA PRO A 301 16.95 24.50 0.81
C PRO A 301 18.08 25.55 0.77
N GLY A 302 19.34 25.13 0.78
CA GLY A 302 20.51 26.02 0.65
C GLY A 302 20.71 26.64 -0.73
N GLN A 303 19.92 26.21 -1.75
CA GLN A 303 19.97 26.79 -3.10
C GLN A 303 19.05 28.00 -3.28
N ILE A 304 18.25 28.34 -2.28
CA ILE A 304 17.41 29.55 -2.29
C ILE A 304 18.12 30.60 -1.48
N PRO A 305 18.64 31.68 -2.13
CA PRO A 305 19.27 32.77 -1.41
C PRO A 305 18.33 33.39 -0.37
N ASP A 306 18.83 33.66 0.82
CA ASP A 306 18.12 34.32 1.90
C ASP A 306 16.80 33.65 2.32
N LEU A 307 16.68 32.29 2.15
CA LEU A 307 15.48 31.53 2.46
C LEU A 307 14.96 31.78 3.88
N LYS A 308 15.88 31.87 4.86
CA LYS A 308 15.51 32.10 6.26
C LYS A 308 14.86 33.48 6.44
N GLU A 309 15.42 34.49 5.83
CA GLU A 309 14.91 35.87 5.87
C GLU A 309 13.57 35.96 5.14
N ARG A 310 13.49 35.38 3.95
CA ARG A 310 12.25 35.31 3.16
C ARG A 310 11.10 34.63 3.89
N LYS A 311 11.37 33.66 4.77
CA LYS A 311 10.37 32.99 5.59
C LYS A 311 9.85 33.84 6.74
N GLN A 312 10.63 34.87 7.21
CA GLN A 312 10.24 35.68 8.37
C GLN A 312 8.88 36.37 8.19
N LYS A 313 8.59 36.84 6.97
CA LYS A 313 7.31 37.51 6.69
C LYS A 313 6.05 36.62 6.85
N TYR A 314 6.25 35.31 6.95
CA TYR A 314 5.13 34.36 7.06
C TYR A 314 4.93 33.84 8.49
N LEU A 315 5.83 34.17 9.43
CA LEU A 315 5.81 33.58 10.79
C LEU A 315 4.53 33.92 11.56
N HIS A 316 3.97 35.10 11.35
CA HIS A 316 2.81 35.59 12.11
C HIS A 316 1.58 35.88 11.22
N VAL A 317 1.53 35.28 10.03
CA VAL A 317 0.36 35.45 9.16
C VAL A 317 -0.79 34.59 9.69
N GLY A 318 -1.87 35.26 10.15
CA GLY A 318 -3.05 34.61 10.66
C GLY A 318 -3.04 34.26 12.17
N GLU A 319 -2.03 34.72 12.90
CA GLU A 319 -1.94 34.61 14.36
C GLU A 319 -2.71 35.77 15.06
#